data_716e48e50d2ddb1269d0d0ccf02199f3
#
_entry.id   716e48e50d2ddb1269d0d0ccf02199f3
#
_cell.length_a   1.000
_cell.length_b   1.000
_cell.length_c   1.000
_cell.angle_alpha   90.00
_cell.angle_beta   90.00
_cell.angle_gamma   90.00
#
_symmetry.space_group_name_H-M   'P 1'
#
loop_
_entity.id
_entity.type
_entity.pdbx_description
1 polymer ?
#
loop_
_entity_poly.entity_id
_entity_poly.type
_entity_poly.pdbx_seq_one_letter_code
_entity_poly.pdbx_strand_id
1 'polypeptide(L)'
;VIEHTPEALADWLSELQSQYPGQRVAVCLEQSRGSLIYALMGHAFLDLYPVNPVTLAKYREAFAPSRAKDDPGDAKLLAEILRLHRDKLAVWKPADDQTRLLGFLNEERRKAVNLRTKLVLRLQAALSLYFPQALEWVGEYLHAPLACDWLMKWPTLEAIKEAKPQVIRAFY
;
A
#
# COMPACT_ATOMS: atom_id res chain seq x y z
N VAL A 1 -5.92 -7.94 23.98
CA VAL A 1 -5.81 -6.84 23.02
C VAL A 1 -4.88 -5.80 23.64
N ILE A 2 -3.87 -5.40 22.89
CA ILE A 2 -2.87 -4.41 23.33
C ILE A 2 -3.20 -3.11 22.63
N GLU A 3 -3.16 -1.99 23.36
CA GLU A 3 -3.31 -0.67 22.73
C GLU A 3 -2.11 -0.37 21.81
N HIS A 4 -2.35 0.34 20.72
CA HIS A 4 -1.33 0.70 19.72
C HIS A 4 -0.50 1.92 20.17
N THR A 5 0.06 1.82 21.39
CA THR A 5 0.98 2.83 21.96
C THR A 5 2.35 2.21 22.18
N PRO A 6 3.44 3.00 22.12
CA PRO A 6 4.79 2.50 22.42
C PRO A 6 4.91 1.93 23.83
N GLU A 7 4.22 2.56 24.78
CA GLU A 7 4.21 2.18 26.20
C GLU A 7 3.55 0.81 26.40
N ALA A 8 2.33 0.62 25.87
CA ALA A 8 1.62 -0.67 25.97
C ALA A 8 2.37 -1.80 25.27
N LEU A 9 3.08 -1.50 24.17
CA LEU A 9 3.94 -2.48 23.50
C LEU A 9 5.15 -2.85 24.36
N ALA A 10 5.81 -1.88 25.01
CA ALA A 10 6.94 -2.11 25.88
C ALA A 10 6.55 -2.94 27.10
N ASP A 11 5.42 -2.66 27.72
CA ASP A 11 4.87 -3.41 28.86
C ASP A 11 4.58 -4.86 28.46
N TRP A 12 3.93 -5.07 27.33
CA TRP A 12 3.66 -6.42 26.81
C TRP A 12 4.94 -7.20 26.51
N LEU A 13 5.96 -6.58 25.94
CA LEU A 13 7.26 -7.22 25.68
C LEU A 13 7.98 -7.61 26.98
N SER A 14 7.91 -6.75 27.99
CA SER A 14 8.46 -7.00 29.29
C SER A 14 7.75 -8.17 29.99
N GLU A 15 6.43 -8.22 29.89
CA GLU A 15 5.62 -9.32 30.42
C GLU A 15 5.98 -10.65 29.73
N LEU A 16 6.04 -10.67 28.38
CA LEU A 16 6.43 -11.86 27.62
C LEU A 16 7.81 -12.37 28.02
N GLN A 17 8.79 -11.49 28.18
CA GLN A 17 10.15 -11.86 28.57
C GLN A 17 10.21 -12.41 29.99
N SER A 18 9.37 -11.88 30.87
CA SER A 18 9.23 -12.37 32.24
C SER A 18 8.55 -13.74 32.33
N GLN A 19 7.52 -13.96 31.49
CA GLN A 19 6.81 -15.25 31.45
C GLN A 19 7.63 -16.38 30.82
N TYR A 20 8.52 -16.05 29.88
CA TYR A 20 9.31 -17.03 29.12
C TYR A 20 10.81 -16.72 29.17
N PRO A 21 11.44 -16.74 30.34
CA PRO A 21 12.84 -16.37 30.52
C PRO A 21 13.76 -17.30 29.73
N GLY A 22 14.64 -16.71 28.90
CA GLY A 22 15.61 -17.46 28.11
C GLY A 22 15.02 -18.24 26.91
N GLN A 23 13.70 -18.14 26.67
CA GLN A 23 13.05 -18.79 25.54
C GLN A 23 12.85 -17.82 24.38
N ARG A 24 12.76 -18.37 23.17
CA ARG A 24 12.34 -17.60 21.98
C ARG A 24 10.85 -17.70 21.82
N VAL A 25 10.22 -16.54 21.58
CA VAL A 25 8.78 -16.43 21.38
C VAL A 25 8.50 -16.18 19.90
N ALA A 26 7.71 -17.04 19.30
CA ALA A 26 7.28 -16.89 17.91
C ALA A 26 6.05 -15.97 17.83
N VAL A 27 6.13 -14.94 16.99
CA VAL A 27 5.07 -13.95 16.79
C VAL A 27 4.66 -13.94 15.33
N CYS A 28 3.37 -14.17 15.06
CA CYS A 28 2.80 -14.11 13.72
C CYS A 28 2.22 -12.72 13.45
N LEU A 29 2.49 -12.17 12.27
CA LEU A 29 2.07 -10.82 11.86
C LEU A 29 1.42 -10.87 10.48
N GLU A 30 0.35 -10.11 10.27
CA GLU A 30 -0.30 -10.00 8.95
C GLU A 30 0.57 -9.29 7.91
N GLN A 31 1.55 -8.50 8.34
CA GLN A 31 2.36 -7.69 7.44
C GLN A 31 3.86 -7.91 7.69
N SER A 32 4.63 -7.89 6.61
CA SER A 32 6.10 -7.93 6.65
C SER A 32 6.76 -6.56 6.76
N ARG A 33 5.97 -5.48 6.83
CA ARG A 33 6.41 -4.07 6.86
C ARG A 33 5.50 -3.27 7.78
N GLY A 34 6.00 -2.11 8.23
CA GLY A 34 5.24 -1.19 9.08
C GLY A 34 5.87 -0.98 10.45
N SER A 35 5.31 -0.05 11.23
CA SER A 35 5.85 0.36 12.54
C SER A 35 5.97 -0.81 13.52
N LEU A 36 4.99 -1.70 13.54
CA LEU A 36 4.96 -2.83 14.47
C LEU A 36 6.13 -3.80 14.25
N ILE A 37 6.40 -4.22 13.02
CA ILE A 37 7.50 -5.15 12.76
C ILE A 37 8.87 -4.51 13.07
N TYR A 38 9.00 -3.20 12.80
CA TYR A 38 10.22 -2.47 13.14
C TYR A 38 10.41 -2.32 14.66
N ALA A 39 9.33 -2.12 15.41
CA ALA A 39 9.39 -2.08 16.86
C ALA A 39 9.77 -3.44 17.46
N LEU A 40 9.23 -4.54 16.92
CA LEU A 40 9.48 -5.89 17.41
C LEU A 40 10.86 -6.45 17.01
N MET A 41 11.41 -6.04 15.87
CA MET A 41 12.67 -6.61 15.35
C MET A 41 13.91 -6.37 16.23
N GLY A 42 13.85 -5.35 17.10
CA GLY A 42 14.94 -5.04 18.04
C GLY A 42 15.07 -6.05 19.19
N HIS A 43 14.11 -6.95 19.34
CA HIS A 43 14.05 -7.89 20.47
C HIS A 43 14.53 -9.28 20.06
N ALA A 44 15.76 -9.64 20.44
CA ALA A 44 16.43 -10.89 20.04
C ALA A 44 15.70 -12.17 20.47
N PHE A 45 14.81 -12.09 21.47
CA PHE A 45 14.02 -13.24 21.93
C PHE A 45 12.78 -13.51 21.07
N LEU A 46 12.44 -12.64 20.09
CA LEU A 46 11.32 -12.82 19.18
C LEU A 46 11.74 -13.45 17.86
N ASP A 47 10.96 -14.41 17.39
CA ASP A 47 10.96 -14.92 16.03
C ASP A 47 9.71 -14.39 15.31
N LEU A 48 9.88 -13.49 14.37
CA LEU A 48 8.76 -12.85 13.66
C LEU A 48 8.42 -13.65 12.39
N TYR A 49 7.15 -13.97 12.22
CA TYR A 49 6.61 -14.71 11.07
C TYR A 49 5.53 -13.89 10.37
N PRO A 50 5.88 -13.09 9.36
CA PRO A 50 4.88 -12.37 8.58
C PRO A 50 4.12 -13.33 7.67
N VAL A 51 2.79 -13.24 7.69
CA VAL A 51 1.88 -13.96 6.81
C VAL A 51 1.27 -12.98 5.82
N ASN A 52 1.26 -13.38 4.54
CA ASN A 52 0.65 -12.55 3.51
C ASN A 52 -0.87 -12.39 3.77
N PRO A 53 -1.43 -11.16 3.71
CA PRO A 53 -2.85 -10.91 3.88
C PRO A 53 -3.75 -11.76 2.99
N VAL A 54 -3.31 -12.06 1.77
CA VAL A 54 -4.04 -12.97 0.85
C VAL A 54 -4.10 -14.40 1.39
N THR A 55 -3.01 -14.87 2.01
CA THR A 55 -2.97 -16.20 2.64
C THR A 55 -3.91 -16.26 3.84
N LEU A 56 -3.90 -15.23 4.70
CA LEU A 56 -4.81 -15.13 5.84
C LEU A 56 -6.27 -15.09 5.39
N ALA A 57 -6.59 -14.32 4.34
CA ALA A 57 -7.93 -14.24 3.78
C ALA A 57 -8.44 -15.62 3.27
N LYS A 58 -7.60 -16.35 2.55
CA LYS A 58 -7.92 -17.71 2.08
C LYS A 58 -8.07 -18.69 3.25
N TYR A 59 -7.22 -18.59 4.26
CA TYR A 59 -7.31 -19.42 5.45
C TYR A 59 -8.61 -19.15 6.21
N ARG A 60 -8.99 -17.88 6.37
CA ARG A 60 -10.28 -17.48 6.95
C ARG A 60 -11.45 -18.05 6.14
N GLU A 61 -11.41 -17.96 4.83
CA GLU A 61 -12.45 -18.50 3.95
C GLU A 61 -12.63 -20.01 4.11
N ALA A 62 -11.53 -20.75 4.31
CA ALA A 62 -11.54 -22.19 4.46
C ALA A 62 -11.97 -22.66 5.85
N PHE A 63 -11.61 -21.93 6.92
CA PHE A 63 -11.71 -22.43 8.29
C PHE A 63 -12.57 -21.57 9.22
N ALA A 64 -12.97 -20.35 8.86
CA ALA A 64 -13.85 -19.52 9.65
C ALA A 64 -15.27 -19.52 9.05
N PRO A 65 -16.27 -20.12 9.72
CA PRO A 65 -17.61 -20.28 9.17
C PRO A 65 -18.31 -18.97 8.82
N SER A 66 -18.11 -17.92 9.63
CA SER A 66 -18.74 -16.60 9.43
C SER A 66 -18.10 -15.80 8.29
N ARG A 67 -16.86 -16.11 7.89
CA ARG A 67 -16.02 -15.32 6.95
C ARG A 67 -15.90 -13.84 7.32
N ALA A 68 -16.40 -13.44 8.49
CA ALA A 68 -16.33 -12.07 8.95
C ALA A 68 -14.87 -11.68 9.20
N LYS A 69 -14.54 -10.46 8.81
CA LYS A 69 -13.24 -9.88 9.09
C LYS A 69 -13.34 -9.12 10.41
N ASP A 70 -12.70 -9.65 11.45
CA ASP A 70 -12.56 -9.01 12.74
C ASP A 70 -11.15 -9.27 13.30
N ASP A 71 -10.58 -8.30 13.99
CA ASP A 71 -9.21 -8.36 14.48
C ASP A 71 -8.96 -9.51 15.47
N PRO A 72 -9.86 -9.81 16.44
CA PRO A 72 -9.69 -10.96 17.31
C PRO A 72 -9.74 -12.32 16.60
N GLY A 73 -10.58 -12.45 15.57
CA GLY A 73 -10.66 -13.64 14.73
C GLY A 73 -9.38 -13.83 13.92
N ASP A 74 -8.89 -12.77 13.30
CA ASP A 74 -7.66 -12.80 12.52
C ASP A 74 -6.43 -13.14 13.38
N ALA A 75 -6.35 -12.62 14.61
CA ALA A 75 -5.30 -12.97 15.56
C ALA A 75 -5.31 -14.47 15.93
N LYS A 76 -6.49 -15.06 16.13
CA LYS A 76 -6.64 -16.50 16.37
C LYS A 76 -6.18 -17.33 15.18
N LEU A 77 -6.58 -16.95 13.96
CA LEU A 77 -6.16 -17.64 12.73
C LEU A 77 -4.66 -17.52 12.51
N LEU A 78 -4.05 -16.36 12.76
CA LEU A 78 -2.59 -16.19 12.69
C LEU A 78 -1.86 -17.09 13.70
N ALA A 79 -2.37 -17.17 14.93
CA ALA A 79 -1.80 -18.08 15.96
C ALA A 79 -1.95 -19.54 15.53
N GLU A 80 -3.06 -19.94 14.92
CA GLU A 80 -3.28 -21.29 14.41
C GLU A 80 -2.37 -21.61 13.23
N ILE A 81 -2.23 -20.71 12.26
CA ILE A 81 -1.29 -20.83 11.13
C ILE A 81 0.13 -21.04 11.67
N LEU A 82 0.55 -20.24 12.64
CA LEU A 82 1.87 -20.36 13.25
C LEU A 82 2.06 -21.70 13.96
N ARG A 83 1.05 -22.15 14.71
CA ARG A 83 1.09 -23.41 15.44
C ARG A 83 1.15 -24.65 14.51
N LEU A 84 0.37 -24.63 13.41
CA LEU A 84 0.20 -25.81 12.54
C LEU A 84 1.17 -25.83 11.36
N HIS A 85 1.66 -24.66 10.92
CA HIS A 85 2.42 -24.54 9.68
C HIS A 85 3.72 -23.75 9.84
N ARG A 86 4.29 -23.73 11.05
CA ARG A 86 5.54 -23.00 11.32
C ARG A 86 6.69 -23.44 10.40
N ASP A 87 6.74 -24.71 10.06
CA ASP A 87 7.73 -25.31 9.15
C ASP A 87 7.66 -24.76 7.73
N LYS A 88 6.50 -24.23 7.33
CA LYS A 88 6.24 -23.62 6.00
C LYS A 88 6.40 -22.10 5.99
N LEU A 89 6.54 -21.49 7.17
CA LEU A 89 6.71 -20.05 7.32
C LEU A 89 8.19 -19.68 7.39
N ALA A 90 8.56 -18.61 6.73
CA ALA A 90 9.91 -18.06 6.85
C ALA A 90 9.99 -17.08 8.02
N VAL A 91 11.03 -17.25 8.86
CA VAL A 91 11.36 -16.24 9.88
C VAL A 91 11.74 -14.94 9.17
N TRP A 92 11.13 -13.85 9.58
CA TRP A 92 11.47 -12.53 9.06
C TRP A 92 12.92 -12.16 9.42
N LYS A 93 13.65 -11.71 8.43
CA LYS A 93 15.00 -11.19 8.61
C LYS A 93 15.04 -9.74 8.14
N PRO A 94 15.66 -8.83 8.89
CA PRO A 94 15.81 -7.46 8.44
C PRO A 94 16.58 -7.44 7.12
N ALA A 95 16.05 -6.76 6.13
CA ALA A 95 16.77 -6.48 4.90
C ALA A 95 17.92 -5.49 5.21
N ASP A 96 18.99 -5.55 4.44
CA ASP A 96 20.04 -4.54 4.49
C ASP A 96 19.51 -3.14 4.14
N ASP A 97 20.29 -2.10 4.45
CA ASP A 97 19.87 -0.71 4.31
C ASP A 97 19.54 -0.36 2.85
N GLN A 98 20.29 -0.92 1.88
CA GLN A 98 20.04 -0.66 0.47
C GLN A 98 18.74 -1.30 0.00
N THR A 99 18.47 -2.54 0.40
CA THR A 99 17.20 -3.23 0.10
C THR A 99 16.01 -2.51 0.75
N ARG A 100 16.16 -1.98 1.97
CA ARG A 100 15.12 -1.17 2.62
C ARG A 100 14.86 0.13 1.86
N LEU A 101 15.92 0.85 1.47
CA LEU A 101 15.80 2.07 0.68
C LEU A 101 15.14 1.80 -0.66
N LEU A 102 15.55 0.75 -1.37
CA LEU A 102 14.92 0.35 -2.63
C LEU A 102 13.44 0.02 -2.46
N GLY A 103 13.09 -0.69 -1.40
CA GLY A 103 11.70 -0.99 -1.05
C GLY A 103 10.88 0.27 -0.80
N PHE A 104 11.43 1.25 -0.07
CA PHE A 104 10.80 2.54 0.16
C PHE A 104 10.59 3.33 -1.13
N LEU A 105 11.63 3.46 -1.96
CA LEU A 105 11.53 4.18 -3.24
C LEU A 105 10.50 3.54 -4.19
N ASN A 106 10.45 2.21 -4.23
CA ASN A 106 9.45 1.50 -5.05
C ASN A 106 8.02 1.75 -4.55
N GLU A 107 7.81 1.81 -3.23
CA GLU A 107 6.51 2.13 -2.64
C GLU A 107 6.09 3.57 -2.95
N GLU A 108 6.99 4.54 -2.81
CA GLU A 108 6.73 5.94 -3.16
C GLU A 108 6.44 6.10 -4.66
N ARG A 109 7.18 5.41 -5.52
CA ARG A 109 6.87 5.36 -6.95
C ARG A 109 5.47 4.82 -7.20
N ARG A 110 5.07 3.74 -6.52
CA ARG A 110 3.73 3.15 -6.66
C ARG A 110 2.63 4.12 -6.24
N LYS A 111 2.81 4.84 -5.11
CA LYS A 111 1.88 5.87 -4.66
C LYS A 111 1.75 7.00 -5.68
N ALA A 112 2.86 7.48 -6.23
CA ALA A 112 2.86 8.53 -7.26
C ALA A 112 2.14 8.08 -8.54
N VAL A 113 2.38 6.85 -9.01
CA VAL A 113 1.68 6.28 -10.17
C VAL A 113 0.18 6.16 -9.91
N ASN A 114 -0.23 5.68 -8.74
CA ASN A 114 -1.64 5.57 -8.38
C ASN A 114 -2.32 6.94 -8.31
N LEU A 115 -1.64 7.94 -7.73
CA LEU A 115 -2.15 9.32 -7.69
C LEU A 115 -2.32 9.89 -9.10
N ARG A 116 -1.31 9.73 -9.97
CA ARG A 116 -1.39 10.13 -11.37
C ARG A 116 -2.60 9.50 -12.05
N THR A 117 -2.77 8.19 -11.93
CA THR A 117 -3.91 7.47 -12.53
C THR A 117 -5.25 8.02 -12.02
N LYS A 118 -5.37 8.26 -10.72
CA LYS A 118 -6.58 8.84 -10.12
C LYS A 118 -6.88 10.24 -10.71
N LEU A 119 -5.87 11.09 -10.85
CA LEU A 119 -6.02 12.44 -11.40
C LEU A 119 -6.39 12.40 -12.89
N VAL A 120 -5.77 11.53 -13.68
CA VAL A 120 -6.09 11.33 -15.10
C VAL A 120 -7.55 10.90 -15.28
N LEU A 121 -8.01 9.92 -14.51
CA LEU A 121 -9.41 9.46 -14.58
C LEU A 121 -10.39 10.57 -14.20
N ARG A 122 -10.07 11.40 -13.21
CA ARG A 122 -10.89 12.55 -12.83
C ARG A 122 -10.92 13.61 -13.92
N LEU A 123 -9.77 13.92 -14.56
CA LEU A 123 -9.68 14.83 -15.67
C LEU A 123 -10.48 14.33 -16.87
N GLN A 124 -10.33 13.06 -17.22
CA GLN A 124 -11.09 12.42 -18.28
C GLN A 124 -12.60 12.51 -18.04
N ALA A 125 -13.06 12.19 -16.84
CA ALA A 125 -14.46 12.31 -16.47
C ALA A 125 -14.97 13.75 -16.58
N ALA A 126 -14.19 14.75 -16.13
CA ALA A 126 -14.54 16.15 -16.25
C ALA A 126 -14.62 16.58 -17.71
N LEU A 127 -13.61 16.29 -18.53
CA LEU A 127 -13.58 16.64 -19.97
C LEU A 127 -14.76 16.00 -20.73
N SER A 128 -15.13 14.77 -20.39
CA SER A 128 -16.29 14.09 -21.01
C SER A 128 -17.61 14.86 -20.81
N LEU A 129 -17.72 15.67 -19.75
CA LEU A 129 -18.93 16.43 -19.45
C LEU A 129 -19.01 17.76 -20.19
N TYR A 130 -17.89 18.48 -20.35
CA TYR A 130 -17.94 19.84 -20.87
C TYR A 130 -17.08 20.07 -22.13
N PHE A 131 -16.08 19.23 -22.40
CA PHE A 131 -15.18 19.39 -23.54
C PHE A 131 -14.74 18.01 -24.09
N PRO A 132 -15.70 17.15 -24.56
CA PRO A 132 -15.38 15.79 -25.02
C PRO A 132 -14.44 15.76 -26.21
N GLN A 133 -14.46 16.78 -27.10
CA GLN A 133 -13.55 16.86 -28.24
C GLN A 133 -12.08 16.92 -27.84
N ALA A 134 -11.75 17.44 -26.64
CA ALA A 134 -10.39 17.45 -26.14
C ALA A 134 -9.82 16.04 -25.98
N LEU A 135 -10.65 15.05 -25.62
CA LEU A 135 -10.22 13.66 -25.48
C LEU A 135 -9.79 13.03 -26.80
N GLU A 136 -10.44 13.44 -27.90
CA GLU A 136 -10.07 13.00 -29.25
C GLU A 136 -8.77 13.68 -29.73
N TRP A 137 -8.61 14.98 -29.43
CA TRP A 137 -7.50 15.78 -29.97
C TRP A 137 -6.20 15.62 -29.17
N VAL A 138 -6.29 15.39 -27.87
CA VAL A 138 -5.14 15.25 -26.98
C VAL A 138 -4.62 13.81 -26.94
N GLY A 139 -5.46 12.81 -27.28
CA GLY A 139 -5.11 11.39 -27.34
C GLY A 139 -5.12 10.69 -25.98
N GLU A 140 -4.61 9.46 -25.95
CA GLU A 140 -4.72 8.57 -24.80
C GLU A 140 -3.93 9.03 -23.57
N TYR A 141 -2.89 9.85 -23.74
CA TYR A 141 -1.94 10.20 -22.68
C TYR A 141 -2.21 11.59 -22.08
N LEU A 142 -3.38 11.76 -21.45
CA LEU A 142 -3.77 13.03 -20.80
C LEU A 142 -2.76 13.55 -19.77
N HIS A 143 -1.86 12.70 -19.27
CA HIS A 143 -0.79 13.08 -18.34
C HIS A 143 0.51 13.48 -19.02
N ALA A 144 0.58 13.42 -20.35
CA ALA A 144 1.76 13.87 -21.08
C ALA A 144 1.90 15.40 -20.95
N PRO A 145 3.13 15.92 -20.84
CA PRO A 145 3.35 17.37 -20.72
C PRO A 145 2.65 18.16 -21.81
N LEU A 146 2.76 17.74 -23.06
CA LEU A 146 2.10 18.39 -24.21
C LEU A 146 0.58 18.44 -24.04
N ALA A 147 -0.04 17.37 -23.55
CA ALA A 147 -1.47 17.30 -23.28
C ALA A 147 -1.90 18.28 -22.18
N CYS A 148 -1.14 18.33 -21.11
CA CYS A 148 -1.38 19.25 -20.00
C CYS A 148 -1.24 20.72 -20.46
N ASP A 149 -0.18 21.04 -21.19
CA ASP A 149 0.08 22.39 -21.70
C ASP A 149 -1.01 22.82 -22.69
N TRP A 150 -1.49 21.89 -23.54
CA TRP A 150 -2.57 22.13 -24.47
C TRP A 150 -3.88 22.45 -23.74
N LEU A 151 -4.25 21.64 -22.74
CA LEU A 151 -5.46 21.84 -21.94
C LEU A 151 -5.39 23.10 -21.08
N MET A 152 -4.22 23.47 -20.57
CA MET A 152 -4.02 24.74 -19.85
C MET A 152 -4.18 25.95 -20.79
N LYS A 153 -3.74 25.82 -22.02
CA LYS A 153 -3.82 26.92 -23.00
C LYS A 153 -5.23 27.08 -23.57
N TRP A 154 -5.92 25.98 -23.81
CA TRP A 154 -7.29 25.96 -24.36
C TRP A 154 -8.19 25.07 -23.47
N PRO A 155 -8.67 25.59 -22.34
CA PRO A 155 -9.42 24.79 -21.37
C PRO A 155 -10.86 24.48 -21.79
N THR A 156 -11.38 25.16 -22.81
CA THR A 156 -12.76 24.98 -23.34
C THR A 156 -12.79 24.95 -24.86
N LEU A 157 -13.89 24.43 -25.40
CA LEU A 157 -14.12 24.42 -26.85
C LEU A 157 -14.18 25.84 -27.44
N GLU A 158 -14.75 26.81 -26.70
CA GLU A 158 -14.81 28.21 -27.10
C GLU A 158 -13.41 28.79 -27.19
N ALA A 159 -12.55 28.56 -26.21
CA ALA A 159 -11.19 29.08 -26.20
C ALA A 159 -10.36 28.63 -27.41
N ILE A 160 -10.55 27.39 -27.89
CA ILE A 160 -9.84 26.92 -29.06
C ILE A 160 -10.48 27.41 -30.38
N LYS A 161 -11.80 27.61 -30.41
CA LYS A 161 -12.48 28.18 -31.60
C LYS A 161 -12.09 29.65 -31.85
N GLU A 162 -11.81 30.42 -30.80
CA GLU A 162 -11.35 31.80 -30.86
C GLU A 162 -9.83 31.89 -31.18
N ALA A 163 -9.10 30.81 -31.04
CA ALA A 163 -7.66 30.79 -31.27
C ALA A 163 -7.34 30.91 -32.78
N LYS A 164 -6.42 31.82 -33.12
CA LYS A 164 -5.95 31.94 -34.51
C LYS A 164 -5.22 30.67 -34.95
N PRO A 165 -5.45 30.16 -36.19
CA PRO A 165 -4.79 28.94 -36.68
C PRO A 165 -3.26 28.94 -36.58
N GLN A 166 -2.65 30.13 -36.71
CA GLN A 166 -1.19 30.30 -36.57
C GLN A 166 -0.71 30.01 -35.13
N VAL A 167 -1.51 30.37 -34.11
CA VAL A 167 -1.19 30.14 -32.71
C VAL A 167 -1.28 28.65 -32.38
N ILE A 168 -2.26 27.95 -32.97
CA ILE A 168 -2.41 26.51 -32.79
C ILE A 168 -1.25 25.78 -33.47
N ARG A 169 -0.88 26.16 -34.70
CA ARG A 169 0.27 25.58 -35.42
C ARG A 169 1.60 25.81 -34.69
N ALA A 170 1.79 27.00 -34.12
CA ALA A 170 3.02 27.33 -33.39
C ALA A 170 3.13 26.63 -32.02
N PHE A 171 2.09 25.99 -31.54
CA PHE A 171 2.11 25.24 -30.33
C PHE A 171 2.76 23.85 -30.50
N TYR A 172 2.57 23.25 -31.69
CA TYR A 172 3.17 21.95 -32.05
C TYR A 172 4.53 22.13 -32.74
#